data_a0e93fc06a4feb69d6feebaccfd74df3
#
_entry.id   a0e93fc06a4feb69d6feebaccfd74df3
#
_cell.length_a   1.000
_cell.length_b   1.000
_cell.length_c   1.000
_cell.angle_alpha   90.00
_cell.angle_beta   90.00
_cell.angle_gamma   90.00
#
_symmetry.space_group_name_H-M   'P 1'
#
loop_
_entity.id
_entity.type
_entity.pdbx_description
1 polymer ?
#
loop_
_entity_poly.entity_id
_entity_poly.type
_entity_poly.pdbx_seq_one_letter_code
_entity_poly.pdbx_strand_id
1 'polypeptide(L)'
;MDKWFDAMIDDIKVYLPQVDRDRLLSAYTLSETIYKDRIKNEKYNNFIFRPRDVVKNLISLKPDEDTVVAAFLYDLLDSGRLYLREIEEEYGEGVVSLLEGLQILKSIMVVRYQSTDKLDLLRKLFLVMAKDIRVLVIFLSVKVIQMDLLEDIPSDCSEAFATEVLEIFVPIAARLGIYRYKMILEDKGFKILHPDDYKKIHTQVGELVKKKNDYVDSVSKILADFYSDHGFGDVKVSGRLKGYYSIHNKMKKKGLPLLYKKESHSH
;
A
#
# COMPACT_ATOMS: atom_id res chain seq x y z
N MET A 1 3.00 20.60 19.04
CA MET A 1 3.05 20.25 17.63
C MET A 1 3.26 18.75 17.51
N ASP A 2 2.58 18.07 16.59
CA ASP A 2 2.72 16.62 16.46
C ASP A 2 4.03 16.30 15.72
N LYS A 3 5.00 15.69 16.45
CA LYS A 3 6.32 15.33 15.89
C LYS A 3 6.23 14.47 14.62
N TRP A 4 5.16 13.66 14.50
CA TRP A 4 4.94 12.85 13.32
C TRP A 4 4.61 13.73 12.11
N PHE A 5 3.76 14.74 12.29
CA PHE A 5 3.38 15.65 11.20
C PHE A 5 4.60 16.45 10.70
N ASP A 6 5.41 16.98 11.60
CA ASP A 6 6.61 17.73 11.23
C ASP A 6 7.61 16.85 10.45
N ALA A 7 7.85 15.61 10.89
CA ALA A 7 8.69 14.65 10.15
C ALA A 7 8.12 14.31 8.77
N MET A 8 6.80 14.15 8.65
CA MET A 8 6.12 13.92 7.37
C MET A 8 6.33 15.09 6.41
N ILE A 9 6.19 16.33 6.88
CA ILE A 9 6.43 17.51 6.07
C ILE A 9 7.88 17.57 5.58
N ASP A 10 8.84 17.22 6.44
CA ASP A 10 10.25 17.19 6.04
C ASP A 10 10.50 16.14 4.95
N ASP A 11 9.88 14.95 5.05
CA ASP A 11 9.96 13.92 4.00
C ASP A 11 9.34 14.40 2.68
N ILE A 12 8.21 15.10 2.73
CA ILE A 12 7.55 15.64 1.52
C ILE A 12 8.40 16.74 0.88
N LYS A 13 8.99 17.62 1.66
CA LYS A 13 9.85 18.72 1.15
C LYS A 13 11.05 18.23 0.37
N VAL A 14 11.53 17.03 0.60
CA VAL A 14 12.64 16.43 -0.19
C VAL A 14 12.31 16.36 -1.69
N TYR A 15 11.05 16.13 -2.05
CA TYR A 15 10.63 16.01 -3.45
C TYR A 15 9.60 17.06 -3.89
N LEU A 16 8.97 17.76 -2.96
CA LEU A 16 8.02 18.85 -3.19
C LEU A 16 8.34 20.04 -2.28
N PRO A 17 9.39 20.83 -2.59
CA PRO A 17 9.88 21.92 -1.72
C PRO A 17 8.85 23.02 -1.45
N GLN A 18 7.88 23.20 -2.35
CA GLN A 18 6.84 24.25 -2.30
C GLN A 18 5.53 23.76 -1.66
N VAL A 19 5.55 22.62 -0.92
CA VAL A 19 4.36 22.09 -0.28
C VAL A 19 3.73 23.08 0.70
N ASP A 20 2.41 23.26 0.60
CA ASP A 20 1.65 24.09 1.53
C ASP A 20 1.44 23.34 2.85
N ARG A 21 2.27 23.71 3.85
CA ARG A 21 2.23 23.12 5.18
C ARG A 21 0.91 23.34 5.90
N ASP A 22 0.31 24.53 5.75
CA ASP A 22 -0.89 24.89 6.50
C ASP A 22 -2.11 24.17 5.94
N ARG A 23 -2.19 24.01 4.62
CA ARG A 23 -3.20 23.19 3.94
C ARG A 23 -3.14 21.73 4.39
N LEU A 24 -1.94 21.13 4.46
CA LEU A 24 -1.75 19.77 4.96
C LEU A 24 -2.08 19.66 6.46
N LEU A 25 -1.75 20.67 7.25
CA LEU A 25 -2.04 20.68 8.69
C LEU A 25 -3.55 20.74 8.96
N SER A 26 -4.31 21.53 8.18
CA SER A 26 -5.76 21.57 8.24
C SER A 26 -6.36 20.19 7.97
N ALA A 27 -6.00 19.56 6.85
CA ALA A 27 -6.47 18.22 6.47
C ALA A 27 -6.12 17.15 7.53
N TYR A 28 -4.88 17.17 8.04
CA TYR A 28 -4.44 16.26 9.11
C TYR A 28 -5.25 16.45 10.39
N THR A 29 -5.44 17.69 10.84
CA THR A 29 -6.16 18.00 12.07
C THR A 29 -7.62 17.56 12.00
N LEU A 30 -8.26 17.82 10.87
CA LEU A 30 -9.62 17.40 10.59
C LEU A 30 -9.74 15.88 10.61
N SER A 31 -8.83 15.17 9.92
CA SER A 31 -8.81 13.71 9.87
C SER A 31 -8.64 13.06 11.25
N GLU A 32 -7.73 13.58 12.09
CA GLU A 32 -7.51 13.09 13.45
C GLU A 32 -8.73 13.33 14.36
N THR A 33 -9.44 14.43 14.16
CA THR A 33 -10.66 14.73 14.91
C THR A 33 -11.75 13.70 14.59
N ILE A 34 -11.98 13.44 13.31
CA ILE A 34 -12.99 12.47 12.85
C ILE A 34 -12.62 11.05 13.27
N TYR A 35 -11.34 10.67 13.14
CA TYR A 35 -10.85 9.38 13.60
C TYR A 35 -11.14 9.14 15.09
N LYS A 36 -10.88 10.14 15.95
CA LYS A 36 -11.16 10.05 17.39
C LYS A 36 -12.65 9.87 17.68
N ASP A 37 -13.50 10.55 16.92
CA ASP A 37 -14.95 10.42 17.07
C ASP A 37 -15.46 9.06 16.57
N ARG A 38 -14.92 8.54 15.48
CA ARG A 38 -15.25 7.21 14.96
C ARG A 38 -14.92 6.11 15.94
N ILE A 39 -13.72 6.13 16.54
CA ILE A 39 -13.35 5.14 17.56
C ILE A 39 -14.30 5.13 18.75
N LYS A 40 -14.83 6.30 19.15
CA LYS A 40 -15.80 6.38 20.25
C LYS A 40 -17.16 5.79 19.90
N ASN A 41 -17.59 5.95 18.65
CA ASN A 41 -18.96 5.66 18.22
C ASN A 41 -19.09 4.29 17.51
N GLU A 42 -18.03 3.81 16.86
CA GLU A 42 -18.04 2.60 16.03
C GLU A 42 -17.24 1.46 16.70
N LYS A 43 -17.59 1.09 17.94
CA LYS A 43 -16.86 0.08 18.75
C LYS A 43 -16.72 -1.30 18.11
N TYR A 44 -17.49 -1.62 17.07
CA TYR A 44 -17.53 -2.92 16.41
C TYR A 44 -16.96 -2.89 14.98
N ASN A 45 -16.42 -1.77 14.52
CA ASN A 45 -15.85 -1.66 13.20
C ASN A 45 -14.32 -1.94 13.25
N ASN A 46 -13.94 -3.19 13.00
CA ASN A 46 -12.56 -3.65 13.04
C ASN A 46 -11.67 -3.06 11.92
N PHE A 47 -12.25 -2.32 10.96
CA PHE A 47 -11.52 -1.70 9.84
C PHE A 47 -11.26 -0.20 10.01
N ILE A 48 -11.45 0.33 11.22
CA ILE A 48 -11.08 1.72 11.50
C ILE A 48 -9.55 1.83 11.58
N PHE A 49 -8.97 2.62 10.72
CA PHE A 49 -7.55 2.93 10.68
C PHE A 49 -7.31 4.43 10.80
N ARG A 50 -6.11 4.82 11.22
CA ARG A 50 -5.72 6.22 11.21
C ARG A 50 -5.37 6.69 9.81
N PRO A 51 -5.97 7.77 9.29
CA PRO A 51 -5.62 8.32 7.98
C PRO A 51 -4.12 8.60 7.82
N ARG A 52 -3.44 9.03 8.87
CA ARG A 52 -1.98 9.23 8.86
C ARG A 52 -1.18 7.98 8.51
N ASP A 53 -1.67 6.77 8.81
CA ASP A 53 -0.97 5.53 8.48
C ASP A 53 -1.06 5.26 6.96
N VAL A 54 -2.16 5.64 6.32
CA VAL A 54 -2.31 5.63 4.86
C VAL A 54 -1.31 6.60 4.23
N VAL A 55 -1.26 7.84 4.71
CA VAL A 55 -0.33 8.88 4.22
C VAL A 55 1.12 8.44 4.40
N LYS A 56 1.48 7.86 5.55
CA LYS A 56 2.83 7.33 5.80
C LYS A 56 3.28 6.33 4.73
N ASN A 57 2.40 5.42 4.32
CA ASN A 57 2.71 4.49 3.23
C ASN A 57 2.81 5.20 1.88
N LEU A 58 1.89 6.14 1.63
CA LEU A 58 1.75 6.85 0.38
C LEU A 58 2.97 7.73 0.05
N ILE A 59 3.58 8.39 1.03
CA ILE A 59 4.75 9.26 0.87
C ILE A 59 5.90 8.57 0.12
N SER A 60 6.06 7.26 0.32
CA SER A 60 7.10 6.48 -0.39
C SER A 60 6.94 6.48 -1.92
N LEU A 61 5.78 6.84 -2.43
CA LEU A 61 5.47 6.97 -3.85
C LEU A 61 5.60 8.42 -4.36
N LYS A 62 6.00 9.35 -3.49
CA LYS A 62 6.17 10.78 -3.79
C LYS A 62 4.89 11.41 -4.38
N PRO A 63 3.75 11.32 -3.68
CA PRO A 63 2.49 11.88 -4.15
C PRO A 63 2.56 13.41 -4.23
N ASP A 64 1.70 13.99 -5.06
CA ASP A 64 1.44 15.43 -5.01
C ASP A 64 0.62 15.80 -3.77
N GLU A 65 0.48 17.08 -3.52
CA GLU A 65 -0.18 17.64 -2.34
C GLU A 65 -1.67 17.25 -2.28
N ASP A 66 -2.39 17.35 -3.41
CA ASP A 66 -3.81 16.97 -3.48
C ASP A 66 -4.02 15.50 -3.11
N THR A 67 -3.12 14.61 -3.53
CA THR A 67 -3.16 13.20 -3.18
C THR A 67 -2.97 12.97 -1.68
N VAL A 68 -2.08 13.73 -1.03
CA VAL A 68 -1.87 13.65 0.43
C VAL A 68 -3.10 14.15 1.17
N VAL A 69 -3.66 15.30 0.76
CA VAL A 69 -4.90 15.85 1.35
C VAL A 69 -6.05 14.86 1.19
N ALA A 70 -6.29 14.33 -0.02
CA ALA A 70 -7.35 13.36 -0.26
C ALA A 70 -7.17 12.07 0.56
N ALA A 71 -5.93 11.63 0.80
CA ALA A 71 -5.65 10.47 1.65
C ALA A 71 -5.97 10.75 3.13
N PHE A 72 -5.72 11.95 3.65
CA PHE A 72 -6.18 12.35 4.99
C PHE A 72 -7.70 12.36 5.08
N LEU A 73 -8.37 12.85 4.05
CA LEU A 73 -9.82 13.03 4.02
C LEU A 73 -10.59 11.79 3.52
N TYR A 74 -9.91 10.66 3.28
CA TYR A 74 -10.46 9.44 2.67
C TYR A 74 -11.79 8.97 3.26
N ASP A 75 -11.93 9.00 4.58
CA ASP A 75 -13.12 8.52 5.28
C ASP A 75 -14.13 9.63 5.64
N LEU A 76 -13.83 10.86 5.27
CA LEU A 76 -14.57 12.02 5.71
C LEU A 76 -15.99 12.07 5.15
N LEU A 77 -16.12 11.70 3.86
CA LEU A 77 -17.43 11.69 3.19
C LEU A 77 -18.39 10.65 3.79
N ASP A 78 -17.85 9.54 4.32
CA ASP A 78 -18.66 8.50 4.97
C ASP A 78 -19.20 8.97 6.34
N SER A 79 -18.56 9.99 6.95
CA SER A 79 -18.98 10.52 8.25
C SER A 79 -20.24 11.37 8.18
N GLY A 80 -20.67 11.81 6.99
CA GLY A 80 -21.79 12.75 6.80
C GLY A 80 -21.55 14.14 7.37
N ARG A 81 -20.31 14.50 7.71
CA ARG A 81 -19.94 15.72 8.44
C ARG A 81 -19.46 16.87 7.56
N LEU A 82 -19.10 16.58 6.31
CA LEU A 82 -18.66 17.60 5.36
C LEU A 82 -19.35 17.42 4.02
N TYR A 83 -19.74 18.55 3.45
CA TYR A 83 -20.25 18.60 2.09
C TYR A 83 -19.08 18.82 1.10
N LEU A 84 -19.16 18.21 -0.08
CA LEU A 84 -18.15 18.37 -1.12
C LEU A 84 -17.81 19.83 -1.42
N ARG A 85 -18.81 20.72 -1.32
CA ARG A 85 -18.62 22.15 -1.51
C ARG A 85 -17.69 22.79 -0.48
N GLU A 86 -17.78 22.40 0.79
CA GLU A 86 -16.89 22.90 1.85
C GLU A 86 -15.45 22.40 1.62
N ILE A 87 -15.30 21.17 1.14
CA ILE A 87 -14.01 20.60 0.79
C ILE A 87 -13.41 21.34 -0.42
N GLU A 88 -14.23 21.67 -1.42
CA GLU A 88 -13.79 22.42 -2.59
C GLU A 88 -13.31 23.83 -2.24
N GLU A 89 -14.06 24.53 -1.39
CA GLU A 89 -13.71 25.87 -0.93
C GLU A 89 -12.41 25.90 -0.12
N GLU A 90 -12.10 24.84 0.67
CA GLU A 90 -10.91 24.78 1.52
C GLU A 90 -9.72 24.10 0.84
N TYR A 91 -9.96 23.02 0.07
CA TYR A 91 -8.88 22.18 -0.48
C TYR A 91 -8.84 22.15 -2.02
N GLY A 92 -9.80 22.76 -2.69
CA GLY A 92 -9.84 22.88 -4.16
C GLY A 92 -10.46 21.67 -4.89
N GLU A 93 -10.77 21.90 -6.19
CA GLU A 93 -11.42 20.94 -7.08
C GLU A 93 -10.65 19.63 -7.26
N GLY A 94 -9.31 19.70 -7.27
CA GLY A 94 -8.45 18.51 -7.42
C GLY A 94 -8.66 17.48 -6.31
N VAL A 95 -8.81 17.94 -5.05
CA VAL A 95 -9.08 17.07 -3.90
C VAL A 95 -10.49 16.50 -3.98
N VAL A 96 -11.48 17.31 -4.34
CA VAL A 96 -12.88 16.86 -4.51
C VAL A 96 -12.96 15.74 -5.55
N SER A 97 -12.33 15.92 -6.72
CA SER A 97 -12.30 14.91 -7.79
C SER A 97 -11.69 13.57 -7.31
N LEU A 98 -10.62 13.62 -6.52
CA LEU A 98 -10.02 12.43 -5.92
C LEU A 98 -10.96 11.75 -4.92
N LEU A 99 -11.62 12.50 -4.06
CA LEU A 99 -12.56 11.96 -3.07
C LEU A 99 -13.80 11.34 -3.73
N GLU A 100 -14.35 11.96 -4.77
CA GLU A 100 -15.43 11.36 -5.58
C GLU A 100 -15.00 10.04 -6.23
N GLY A 101 -13.80 10.00 -6.81
CA GLY A 101 -13.23 8.78 -7.34
C GLY A 101 -13.07 7.67 -6.30
N LEU A 102 -12.61 8.02 -5.09
CA LEU A 102 -12.50 7.09 -3.96
C LEU A 102 -13.88 6.60 -3.49
N GLN A 103 -14.89 7.47 -3.46
CA GLN A 103 -16.25 7.10 -3.12
C GLN A 103 -16.86 6.13 -4.14
N ILE A 104 -16.62 6.37 -5.44
CA ILE A 104 -17.00 5.43 -6.50
C ILE A 104 -16.32 4.07 -6.30
N LEU A 105 -15.01 4.03 -5.98
CA LEU A 105 -14.32 2.77 -5.70
C LEU A 105 -14.91 2.04 -4.50
N LYS A 106 -15.20 2.74 -3.41
CA LYS A 106 -15.87 2.15 -2.24
C LYS A 106 -17.21 1.53 -2.62
N SER A 107 -18.05 2.24 -3.37
CA SER A 107 -19.37 1.75 -3.80
C SER A 107 -19.27 0.51 -4.69
N ILE A 108 -18.34 0.47 -5.62
CA ILE A 108 -18.07 -0.68 -6.48
C ILE A 108 -17.69 -1.92 -5.64
N MET A 109 -16.88 -1.73 -4.59
CA MET A 109 -16.45 -2.82 -3.72
C MET A 109 -17.59 -3.36 -2.86
N VAL A 110 -18.49 -2.50 -2.37
CA VAL A 110 -19.68 -2.92 -1.61
C VAL A 110 -20.63 -3.76 -2.49
N VAL A 111 -20.90 -3.33 -3.73
CA VAL A 111 -21.78 -4.05 -4.67
C VAL A 111 -21.22 -5.42 -5.03
N ARG A 112 -19.90 -5.63 -5.01
CA ARG A 112 -19.25 -6.91 -5.30
C ARG A 112 -19.68 -8.02 -4.34
N TYR A 113 -19.90 -7.73 -3.06
CA TYR A 113 -20.40 -8.75 -2.12
C TYR A 113 -21.76 -9.30 -2.50
N GLN A 114 -22.44 -8.65 -3.48
CA GLN A 114 -23.76 -9.04 -3.97
C GLN A 114 -23.71 -9.64 -5.40
N SER A 115 -22.60 -9.52 -6.15
CA SER A 115 -22.47 -10.02 -7.52
C SER A 115 -21.11 -10.65 -7.79
N THR A 116 -21.08 -11.77 -8.56
CA THR A 116 -19.89 -12.59 -8.82
C THR A 116 -19.14 -12.24 -10.10
N ASP A 117 -19.50 -11.19 -10.83
CA ASP A 117 -18.85 -10.86 -12.11
C ASP A 117 -17.56 -10.06 -11.93
N LYS A 118 -16.43 -10.79 -11.92
CA LYS A 118 -15.08 -10.25 -11.83
C LYS A 118 -14.72 -9.33 -13.02
N LEU A 119 -15.27 -9.58 -14.21
CA LEU A 119 -14.96 -8.78 -15.39
C LEU A 119 -15.62 -7.41 -15.32
N ASP A 120 -16.86 -7.35 -14.86
CA ASP A 120 -17.57 -6.07 -14.66
C ASP A 120 -16.87 -5.20 -13.60
N LEU A 121 -16.43 -5.82 -12.52
CA LEU A 121 -15.62 -5.14 -11.51
C LEU A 121 -14.35 -4.53 -12.09
N LEU A 122 -13.58 -5.31 -12.85
CA LEU A 122 -12.35 -4.83 -13.47
C LEU A 122 -12.63 -3.69 -14.47
N ARG A 123 -13.71 -3.77 -15.25
CA ARG A 123 -14.12 -2.68 -16.15
C ARG A 123 -14.39 -1.38 -15.40
N LYS A 124 -15.15 -1.45 -14.30
CA LYS A 124 -15.46 -0.28 -13.46
C LYS A 124 -14.19 0.31 -12.84
N LEU A 125 -13.28 -0.54 -12.35
CA LEU A 125 -11.97 -0.11 -11.83
C LEU A 125 -11.16 0.60 -12.93
N PHE A 126 -11.16 0.07 -14.16
CA PHE A 126 -10.46 0.72 -15.28
C PHE A 126 -11.07 2.08 -15.64
N LEU A 127 -12.39 2.25 -15.53
CA LEU A 127 -13.04 3.54 -15.79
C LEU A 127 -12.62 4.59 -14.76
N VAL A 128 -12.51 4.21 -13.49
CA VAL A 128 -11.99 5.12 -12.46
C VAL A 128 -10.53 5.46 -12.70
N MET A 129 -9.70 4.47 -13.05
CA MET A 129 -8.28 4.69 -13.42
C MET A 129 -8.11 5.65 -14.60
N ALA A 130 -8.99 5.56 -15.58
CA ALA A 130 -8.92 6.41 -16.79
C ALA A 130 -9.18 7.88 -16.48
N LYS A 131 -9.89 8.18 -15.36
CA LYS A 131 -10.11 9.56 -14.91
C LYS A 131 -8.91 10.08 -14.13
N ASP A 132 -8.50 9.38 -13.09
CA ASP A 132 -7.36 9.74 -12.27
C ASP A 132 -6.75 8.52 -11.57
N ILE A 133 -5.51 8.20 -11.94
CA ILE A 133 -4.78 7.06 -11.40
C ILE A 133 -4.45 7.21 -9.90
N ARG A 134 -4.37 8.44 -9.40
CA ARG A 134 -4.06 8.74 -7.99
C ARG A 134 -5.10 8.15 -7.06
N VAL A 135 -6.37 8.07 -7.50
CA VAL A 135 -7.46 7.41 -6.77
C VAL A 135 -7.09 5.96 -6.41
N LEU A 136 -6.57 5.19 -7.36
CA LEU A 136 -6.13 3.82 -7.09
C LEU A 136 -4.89 3.73 -6.22
N VAL A 137 -3.97 4.69 -6.35
CA VAL A 137 -2.77 4.73 -5.52
C VAL A 137 -3.14 4.93 -4.05
N ILE A 138 -4.05 5.85 -3.76
CA ILE A 138 -4.60 6.06 -2.42
C ILE A 138 -5.32 4.78 -1.95
N PHE A 139 -6.18 4.21 -2.79
CA PHE A 139 -6.97 3.03 -2.42
C PHE A 139 -6.10 1.81 -2.15
N LEU A 140 -5.02 1.59 -2.93
CA LEU A 140 -4.04 0.55 -2.65
C LEU A 140 -3.30 0.78 -1.32
N SER A 141 -2.99 2.03 -0.99
CA SER A 141 -2.40 2.38 0.31
C SER A 141 -3.33 2.02 1.46
N VAL A 142 -4.64 2.30 1.30
CA VAL A 142 -5.68 1.88 2.25
C VAL A 142 -5.72 0.37 2.39
N LYS A 143 -5.68 -0.39 1.28
CA LYS A 143 -5.67 -1.86 1.32
C LYS A 143 -4.46 -2.42 2.07
N VAL A 144 -3.28 -1.80 1.94
CA VAL A 144 -2.10 -2.18 2.72
C VAL A 144 -2.36 -2.04 4.23
N ILE A 145 -2.97 -0.92 4.67
CA ILE A 145 -3.30 -0.70 6.08
C ILE A 145 -4.39 -1.66 6.56
N GLN A 146 -5.44 -1.87 5.75
CA GLN A 146 -6.50 -2.81 6.09
C GLN A 146 -5.97 -4.23 6.29
N MET A 147 -4.99 -4.67 5.49
CA MET A 147 -4.33 -5.97 5.67
C MET A 147 -3.54 -6.08 6.99
N ASP A 148 -3.10 -4.96 7.58
CA ASP A 148 -2.47 -4.97 8.91
C ASP A 148 -3.48 -5.24 10.04
N LEU A 149 -4.73 -4.81 9.86
CA LEU A 149 -5.79 -4.96 10.84
C LEU A 149 -6.44 -6.34 10.85
N LEU A 150 -6.15 -7.18 9.84
CA LEU A 150 -6.80 -8.49 9.70
C LEU A 150 -6.40 -9.51 10.80
N GLU A 151 -5.33 -9.26 11.53
CA GLU A 151 -4.89 -10.14 12.63
C GLU A 151 -5.94 -10.21 13.76
N ASP A 152 -6.76 -9.14 13.93
CA ASP A 152 -7.79 -9.02 14.97
C ASP A 152 -9.20 -9.38 14.48
N ILE A 153 -9.34 -9.89 13.23
CA ILE A 153 -10.62 -10.16 12.58
C ILE A 153 -10.87 -11.68 12.50
N PRO A 154 -12.13 -12.15 12.62
CA PRO A 154 -12.47 -13.56 12.44
C PRO A 154 -11.91 -14.15 11.14
N SER A 155 -11.44 -15.40 11.19
CA SER A 155 -10.72 -16.07 10.10
C SER A 155 -11.47 -16.03 8.77
N ASP A 156 -12.77 -16.33 8.78
CA ASP A 156 -13.58 -16.38 7.56
C ASP A 156 -13.63 -15.03 6.82
N CYS A 157 -13.74 -13.92 7.58
CA CYS A 157 -13.73 -12.57 7.03
C CYS A 157 -12.34 -12.19 6.53
N SER A 158 -11.29 -12.54 7.29
CA SER A 158 -9.91 -12.23 6.92
C SER A 158 -9.46 -12.98 5.67
N GLU A 159 -9.84 -14.25 5.52
CA GLU A 159 -9.55 -15.07 4.33
C GLU A 159 -10.26 -14.54 3.08
N ALA A 160 -11.54 -14.18 3.19
CA ALA A 160 -12.30 -13.59 2.08
C ALA A 160 -11.66 -12.28 1.61
N PHE A 161 -11.28 -11.41 2.54
CA PHE A 161 -10.63 -10.15 2.23
C PHE A 161 -9.22 -10.37 1.64
N ALA A 162 -8.42 -11.25 2.20
CA ALA A 162 -7.09 -11.58 1.69
C ALA A 162 -7.16 -12.16 0.26
N THR A 163 -8.14 -13.02 -0.02
CA THR A 163 -8.39 -13.57 -1.35
C THR A 163 -8.72 -12.45 -2.34
N GLU A 164 -9.61 -11.53 -1.96
CA GLU A 164 -9.93 -10.36 -2.76
C GLU A 164 -8.69 -9.54 -3.09
N VAL A 165 -7.88 -9.25 -2.08
CA VAL A 165 -6.65 -8.46 -2.26
C VAL A 165 -5.69 -9.14 -3.23
N LEU A 166 -5.46 -10.44 -3.09
CA LEU A 166 -4.56 -11.19 -3.97
C LEU A 166 -5.08 -11.29 -5.40
N GLU A 167 -6.39 -11.42 -5.60
CA GLU A 167 -6.96 -11.62 -6.91
C GLU A 167 -7.18 -10.33 -7.72
N ILE A 168 -7.36 -9.20 -7.06
CA ILE A 168 -7.73 -7.93 -7.69
C ILE A 168 -6.63 -6.89 -7.51
N PHE A 169 -6.28 -6.56 -6.27
CA PHE A 169 -5.41 -5.43 -5.98
C PHE A 169 -3.92 -5.71 -6.24
N VAL A 170 -3.48 -6.93 -6.02
CA VAL A 170 -2.10 -7.35 -6.37
C VAL A 170 -1.82 -7.25 -7.87
N PRO A 171 -2.68 -7.76 -8.78
CA PRO A 171 -2.51 -7.55 -10.21
C PRO A 171 -2.54 -6.08 -10.64
N ILE A 172 -3.39 -5.26 -10.00
CA ILE A 172 -3.44 -3.82 -10.26
C ILE A 172 -2.14 -3.15 -9.85
N ALA A 173 -1.67 -3.39 -8.62
CA ALA A 173 -0.39 -2.85 -8.14
C ALA A 173 0.78 -3.26 -9.06
N ALA A 174 0.76 -4.50 -9.57
CA ALA A 174 1.77 -4.99 -10.52
C ALA A 174 1.74 -4.23 -11.85
N ARG A 175 0.54 -3.96 -12.40
CA ARG A 175 0.36 -3.23 -13.66
C ARG A 175 0.75 -1.75 -13.52
N LEU A 176 0.49 -1.15 -12.37
CA LEU A 176 0.90 0.21 -12.05
C LEU A 176 2.40 0.34 -11.75
N GLY A 177 3.13 -0.77 -11.68
CA GLY A 177 4.55 -0.77 -11.32
C GLY A 177 4.81 -0.49 -9.83
N ILE A 178 3.77 -0.48 -8.98
CA ILE A 178 3.90 -0.25 -7.54
C ILE A 178 4.31 -1.56 -6.85
N TYR A 179 5.50 -2.04 -7.20
CA TYR A 179 5.99 -3.34 -6.75
C TYR A 179 6.12 -3.47 -5.23
N ARG A 180 6.33 -2.36 -4.53
CA ARG A 180 6.35 -2.34 -3.06
C ARG A 180 5.00 -2.77 -2.49
N TYR A 181 3.90 -2.18 -2.95
CA TYR A 181 2.56 -2.55 -2.48
C TYR A 181 2.19 -3.96 -2.92
N LYS A 182 2.51 -4.31 -4.17
CA LYS A 182 2.34 -5.68 -4.65
C LYS A 182 2.96 -6.70 -3.69
N MET A 183 4.21 -6.50 -3.32
CA MET A 183 4.95 -7.43 -2.44
C MET A 183 4.34 -7.49 -1.04
N ILE A 184 4.00 -6.34 -0.46
CA ILE A 184 3.38 -6.27 0.88
C ILE A 184 2.04 -7.00 0.88
N LEU A 185 1.19 -6.72 -0.09
CA LEU A 185 -0.15 -7.33 -0.20
C LEU A 185 -0.05 -8.84 -0.47
N GLU A 186 0.89 -9.27 -1.33
CA GLU A 186 1.16 -10.70 -1.58
C GLU A 186 1.60 -11.43 -0.29
N ASP A 187 2.58 -10.89 0.43
CA ASP A 187 3.14 -11.56 1.61
C ASP A 187 2.15 -11.60 2.78
N LYS A 188 1.35 -10.53 2.98
CA LYS A 188 0.28 -10.50 3.98
C LYS A 188 -0.86 -11.46 3.63
N GLY A 189 -1.33 -11.43 2.38
CA GLY A 189 -2.35 -12.37 1.91
C GLY A 189 -1.88 -13.83 2.02
N PHE A 190 -0.63 -14.10 1.71
CA PHE A 190 -0.02 -15.42 1.86
C PHE A 190 0.04 -15.88 3.33
N LYS A 191 0.39 -14.98 4.26
CA LYS A 191 0.39 -15.26 5.69
C LYS A 191 -1.00 -15.68 6.20
N ILE A 192 -2.06 -15.04 5.69
CA ILE A 192 -3.45 -15.31 6.10
C ILE A 192 -3.96 -16.61 5.47
N LEU A 193 -3.80 -16.77 4.15
CA LEU A 193 -4.39 -17.90 3.43
C LEU A 193 -3.60 -19.21 3.56
N HIS A 194 -2.30 -19.13 3.82
CA HIS A 194 -1.39 -20.27 3.91
C HIS A 194 -0.40 -20.13 5.07
N PRO A 195 -0.87 -20.03 6.33
CA PRO A 195 -0.05 -19.69 7.49
C PRO A 195 1.10 -20.67 7.73
N ASP A 196 0.87 -21.97 7.52
CA ASP A 196 1.90 -23.01 7.71
C ASP A 196 3.03 -22.90 6.69
N ASP A 197 2.68 -22.70 5.42
CA ASP A 197 3.68 -22.55 4.35
C ASP A 197 4.41 -21.23 4.47
N TYR A 198 3.71 -20.16 4.86
CA TYR A 198 4.33 -18.88 5.18
C TYR A 198 5.37 -19.04 6.29
N LYS A 199 5.00 -19.68 7.43
CA LYS A 199 5.89 -19.91 8.57
C LYS A 199 7.14 -20.69 8.17
N LYS A 200 6.98 -21.77 7.39
CA LYS A 200 8.11 -22.56 6.88
C LYS A 200 9.07 -21.73 6.04
N ILE A 201 8.54 -21.00 5.05
CA ILE A 201 9.36 -20.16 4.15
C ILE A 201 10.00 -19.01 4.92
N HIS A 202 9.25 -18.34 5.78
CA HIS A 202 9.76 -17.23 6.60
C HIS A 202 10.93 -17.67 7.49
N THR A 203 10.84 -18.84 8.14
CA THR A 203 11.93 -19.36 8.98
C THR A 203 13.16 -19.70 8.16
N GLN A 204 13.01 -20.34 6.99
CA GLN A 204 14.14 -20.81 6.18
C GLN A 204 14.81 -19.69 5.38
N VAL A 205 14.02 -18.74 4.92
CA VAL A 205 14.49 -17.66 4.03
C VAL A 205 14.79 -16.38 4.80
N GLY A 206 14.17 -16.17 5.95
CA GLY A 206 14.29 -14.92 6.72
C GLY A 206 15.72 -14.58 7.12
N GLU A 207 16.51 -15.56 7.54
CA GLU A 207 17.95 -15.37 7.83
C GLU A 207 18.77 -15.06 6.57
N LEU A 208 18.43 -15.72 5.45
CA LEU A 208 19.06 -15.45 4.17
C LEU A 208 18.70 -14.07 3.63
N VAL A 209 17.47 -13.64 3.83
CA VAL A 209 16.98 -12.29 3.42
C VAL A 209 17.73 -11.20 4.17
N LYS A 210 17.92 -11.34 5.49
CA LYS A 210 18.69 -10.36 6.28
C LYS A 210 20.13 -10.23 5.79
N LYS A 211 20.80 -11.37 5.53
CA LYS A 211 22.18 -11.39 5.02
C LYS A 211 22.31 -10.88 3.57
N LYS A 212 21.23 -10.99 2.77
CA LYS A 212 21.26 -10.60 1.35
C LYS A 212 20.85 -9.16 1.07
N ASN A 213 20.27 -8.44 2.03
CA ASN A 213 20.05 -6.99 1.88
C ASN A 213 21.38 -6.28 1.67
N ASP A 214 22.38 -6.54 2.53
CA ASP A 214 23.72 -5.97 2.38
C ASP A 214 24.37 -6.37 1.04
N TYR A 215 24.09 -7.60 0.55
CA TYR A 215 24.58 -8.06 -0.75
C TYR A 215 23.92 -7.32 -1.92
N VAL A 216 22.59 -7.09 -1.88
CA VAL A 216 21.87 -6.33 -2.91
C VAL A 216 22.40 -4.91 -3.00
N ASP A 217 22.60 -4.25 -1.86
CA ASP A 217 23.13 -2.89 -1.80
C ASP A 217 24.58 -2.84 -2.32
N SER A 218 25.42 -3.81 -1.95
CA SER A 218 26.80 -3.92 -2.44
C SER A 218 26.85 -4.12 -3.96
N VAL A 219 26.03 -5.02 -4.50
CA VAL A 219 25.97 -5.25 -5.95
C VAL A 219 25.42 -4.04 -6.69
N SER A 220 24.41 -3.38 -6.14
CA SER A 220 23.84 -2.16 -6.73
C SER A 220 24.88 -1.05 -6.81
N LYS A 221 25.73 -0.92 -5.77
CA LYS A 221 26.83 0.04 -5.75
C LYS A 221 27.90 -0.29 -6.79
N ILE A 222 28.36 -1.55 -6.83
CA ILE A 222 29.35 -2.00 -7.82
C ILE A 222 28.88 -1.74 -9.25
N LEU A 223 27.59 -2.01 -9.54
CA LEU A 223 27.01 -1.74 -10.86
C LEU A 223 26.91 -0.25 -11.16
N ALA A 224 26.52 0.58 -10.17
CA ALA A 224 26.47 2.02 -10.33
C ALA A 224 27.84 2.62 -10.61
N ASP A 225 28.86 2.19 -9.85
CA ASP A 225 30.27 2.59 -10.04
C ASP A 225 30.75 2.17 -11.43
N PHE A 226 30.51 0.90 -11.85
CA PHE A 226 30.86 0.40 -13.16
C PHE A 226 30.26 1.22 -14.30
N TYR A 227 28.96 1.58 -14.23
CA TYR A 227 28.32 2.40 -15.26
C TYR A 227 28.86 3.83 -15.27
N SER A 228 29.13 4.41 -14.10
CA SER A 228 29.75 5.73 -13.98
C SER A 228 31.12 5.77 -14.65
N ASP A 229 31.96 4.77 -14.42
CA ASP A 229 33.32 4.67 -15.00
C ASP A 229 33.32 4.49 -16.53
N HIS A 230 32.20 3.99 -17.08
CA HIS A 230 32.01 3.82 -18.52
C HIS A 230 31.23 4.96 -19.18
N GLY A 231 31.09 6.11 -18.50
CA GLY A 231 30.51 7.34 -19.08
C GLY A 231 28.99 7.42 -18.98
N PHE A 232 28.34 6.55 -18.21
CA PHE A 232 26.91 6.58 -17.95
C PHE A 232 26.63 7.26 -16.59
N GLY A 233 26.82 8.58 -16.50
CA GLY A 233 26.77 9.33 -15.23
C GLY A 233 25.44 9.33 -14.48
N ASP A 234 24.32 9.12 -15.17
CA ASP A 234 22.97 9.23 -14.60
C ASP A 234 22.24 7.87 -14.43
N VAL A 235 22.98 6.77 -14.38
CA VAL A 235 22.35 5.44 -14.24
C VAL A 235 21.95 5.18 -12.81
N LYS A 236 20.65 4.99 -12.57
CA LYS A 236 20.11 4.55 -11.30
C LYS A 236 20.01 3.03 -11.26
N VAL A 237 20.84 2.40 -10.45
CA VAL A 237 20.80 0.95 -10.18
C VAL A 237 19.99 0.68 -8.94
N SER A 238 19.01 -0.23 -9.02
CA SER A 238 18.24 -0.68 -7.88
C SER A 238 18.05 -2.19 -7.91
N GLY A 239 18.19 -2.82 -6.75
CA GLY A 239 17.92 -4.24 -6.55
C GLY A 239 16.80 -4.44 -5.54
N ARG A 240 16.15 -5.60 -5.56
CA ARG A 240 15.17 -5.99 -4.56
C ARG A 240 15.19 -7.48 -4.29
N LEU A 241 14.92 -7.85 -3.06
CA LEU A 241 14.67 -9.23 -2.70
C LEU A 241 13.27 -9.67 -3.14
N LYS A 242 13.13 -10.95 -3.40
CA LYS A 242 11.85 -11.55 -3.77
C LYS A 242 11.02 -11.81 -2.52
N GLY A 243 9.73 -11.37 -2.50
CA GLY A 243 8.80 -11.64 -1.40
C GLY A 243 8.54 -13.14 -1.19
N TYR A 244 8.09 -13.50 0.00
CA TYR A 244 7.84 -14.89 0.42
C TYR A 244 6.79 -15.59 -0.46
N TYR A 245 5.69 -14.91 -0.78
CA TYR A 245 4.68 -15.42 -1.71
C TYR A 245 5.24 -15.74 -3.08
N SER A 246 6.06 -14.86 -3.60
CA SER A 246 6.73 -15.05 -4.90
C SER A 246 7.70 -16.24 -4.87
N ILE A 247 8.37 -16.49 -3.73
CA ILE A 247 9.22 -17.67 -3.52
C ILE A 247 8.37 -18.93 -3.51
N HIS A 248 7.31 -18.95 -2.71
CA HIS A 248 6.36 -20.07 -2.63
C HIS A 248 5.82 -20.47 -4.01
N ASN A 249 5.31 -19.50 -4.77
CA ASN A 249 4.77 -19.74 -6.10
C ASN A 249 5.83 -20.31 -7.08
N LYS A 250 7.06 -19.80 -7.00
CA LYS A 250 8.16 -20.34 -7.83
C LYS A 250 8.51 -21.78 -7.46
N MET A 251 8.51 -22.09 -6.17
CA MET A 251 8.76 -23.45 -5.68
C MET A 251 7.67 -24.41 -6.12
N LYS A 252 6.40 -24.04 -5.91
CA LYS A 252 5.23 -24.82 -6.33
C LYS A 252 5.25 -25.08 -7.85
N LYS A 253 5.52 -24.04 -8.66
CA LYS A 253 5.58 -24.15 -10.13
C LYS A 253 6.71 -25.06 -10.63
N LYS A 254 7.83 -25.12 -9.90
CA LYS A 254 9.00 -25.91 -10.27
C LYS A 254 9.05 -27.29 -9.61
N GLY A 255 8.09 -27.64 -8.76
CA GLY A 255 8.10 -28.89 -7.99
C GLY A 255 9.29 -28.99 -7.03
N LEU A 256 9.86 -27.84 -6.59
CA LEU A 256 11.02 -27.83 -5.73
C LEU A 256 10.59 -27.97 -4.27
N PRO A 257 11.20 -28.89 -3.49
CA PRO A 257 10.94 -28.98 -2.07
C PRO A 257 11.42 -27.72 -1.34
N LEU A 258 10.74 -27.40 -0.22
CA LEU A 258 11.09 -26.27 0.65
C LEU A 258 12.47 -26.40 1.32
N LEU A 259 13.20 -27.47 1.05
CA LEU A 259 14.45 -27.81 1.71
C LEU A 259 15.68 -27.44 0.86
N TYR A 260 16.29 -26.30 1.16
CA TYR A 260 17.75 -26.23 1.09
C TYR A 260 18.28 -26.83 2.40
N LYS A 261 18.48 -28.15 2.45
CA LYS A 261 19.43 -28.72 3.39
C LYS A 261 20.77 -28.08 3.07
N LYS A 262 21.34 -27.32 4.02
CA LYS A 262 22.77 -27.12 4.04
C LYS A 262 23.38 -28.51 4.05
N GLU A 263 23.88 -28.97 2.91
CA GLU A 263 24.90 -30.00 2.96
C GLU A 263 26.09 -29.38 3.69
N SER A 264 26.26 -29.80 4.92
CA SER A 264 27.49 -29.61 5.66
C SER A 264 28.56 -30.28 4.88
N HIS A 265 29.29 -29.52 4.07
CA HIS A 265 30.61 -29.97 3.59
C HIS A 265 31.54 -29.89 4.80
N SER A 266 31.55 -30.98 5.57
CA SER A 266 32.68 -31.35 6.39
C SER A 266 33.73 -31.94 5.42
N HIS A 267 34.75 -31.14 5.11
CA HIS A 267 36.10 -31.58 4.84
C HIS A 267 37.08 -30.51 5.29
#